data_c2c06fa6a4ee7896c04e43aaee86b763
#
_entry.id   c2c06fa6a4ee7896c04e43aaee86b763
#
_cell.length_a   1.000
_cell.length_b   1.000
_cell.length_c   1.000
_cell.angle_alpha   90.00
_cell.angle_beta   90.00
_cell.angle_gamma   90.00
#
_symmetry.space_group_name_H-M   'P 1'
#
loop_
_entity.id
_entity.type
_entity.pdbx_description
1 polymer ?
#
loop_
_entity_poly.entity_id
_entity_poly.type
_entity_poly.pdbx_seq_one_letter_code
_entity_poly.pdbx_strand_id
1 'polypeptide(L)'
;MKNLFLLFGLLLLSVFATGQEYDKALADSLGADEYGMKMYTFVILKTGPAVITDSVRRNELFNGHMENINRLSAEGKLVVAGPFAKNDKNFRGLFIFNTTSEEEVRQMLQNDPAIREKIFEAEIFLWYGSAALPLYLDDHARIEQLKH
;
A
#
# COMPACT_ATOMS: atom_id res chain seq x y z
N MET A 1 -56.37 8.28 16.06
CA MET A 1 -55.31 7.65 16.88
C MET A 1 -54.29 6.82 16.07
N LYS A 2 -54.69 6.08 15.04
CA LYS A 2 -53.76 5.30 14.19
C LYS A 2 -52.68 6.15 13.48
N ASN A 3 -53.03 7.36 13.04
CA ASN A 3 -52.08 8.23 12.31
C ASN A 3 -51.06 8.92 13.23
N LEU A 4 -51.36 9.07 14.53
CA LEU A 4 -50.48 9.66 15.52
C LEU A 4 -49.33 8.70 15.88
N PHE A 5 -49.59 7.38 15.92
CA PHE A 5 -48.58 6.36 16.15
C PHE A 5 -47.61 6.21 14.95
N LEU A 6 -48.10 6.41 13.72
CA LEU A 6 -47.26 6.40 12.53
C LEU A 6 -46.28 7.58 12.50
N LEU A 7 -46.74 8.78 12.89
CA LEU A 7 -45.86 9.96 12.98
C LEU A 7 -44.80 9.82 14.06
N PHE A 8 -45.16 9.23 15.21
CA PHE A 8 -44.19 8.98 16.30
C PHE A 8 -43.16 7.92 15.95
N GLY A 9 -43.53 6.89 15.19
CA GLY A 9 -42.63 5.88 14.65
C GLY A 9 -41.65 6.44 13.63
N LEU A 10 -42.06 7.39 12.78
CA LEU A 10 -41.18 8.06 11.82
C LEU A 10 -40.15 9.00 12.49
N LEU A 11 -40.57 9.65 13.62
CA LEU A 11 -39.67 10.54 14.38
C LEU A 11 -38.57 9.78 15.10
N LEU A 12 -38.79 8.52 15.50
CA LEU A 12 -37.79 7.66 16.15
C LEU A 12 -36.76 7.10 15.20
N LEU A 13 -37.04 7.00 13.90
CA LEU A 13 -36.10 6.51 12.86
C LEU A 13 -35.11 7.58 12.44
N SER A 14 -35.35 8.85 12.73
CA SER A 14 -34.43 9.95 12.34
C SER A 14 -33.25 10.18 13.30
N VAL A 15 -33.16 9.46 14.41
CA VAL A 15 -32.12 9.69 15.45
C VAL A 15 -30.84 8.90 15.22
N PHE A 16 -30.77 8.01 14.23
CA PHE A 16 -29.59 7.17 13.97
C PHE A 16 -28.74 7.58 12.76
N ALA A 17 -28.96 8.76 12.19
CA ALA A 17 -28.02 9.33 11.25
C ALA A 17 -26.85 9.99 12.03
N THR A 18 -26.04 9.19 12.72
CA THR A 18 -24.74 9.68 13.19
C THR A 18 -23.87 9.85 11.96
N GLY A 19 -23.77 11.08 11.46
CA GLY A 19 -22.74 11.44 10.50
C GLY A 19 -21.39 11.03 11.08
N GLN A 20 -20.50 10.50 10.26
CA GLN A 20 -19.16 10.15 10.68
C GLN A 20 -18.47 11.42 11.19
N GLU A 21 -18.19 11.46 12.50
CA GLU A 21 -17.48 12.58 13.13
C GLU A 21 -16.03 12.58 12.70
N TYR A 22 -15.49 13.75 12.36
CA TYR A 22 -14.08 13.91 11.99
C TYR A 22 -13.18 13.60 13.19
N ASP A 23 -12.34 12.56 13.05
CA ASP A 23 -11.34 12.19 14.04
C ASP A 23 -10.02 12.93 13.77
N LYS A 24 -9.88 14.09 14.42
CA LYS A 24 -8.67 14.92 14.31
C LYS A 24 -7.43 14.20 14.82
N ALA A 25 -7.53 13.42 15.89
CA ALA A 25 -6.37 12.73 16.47
C ALA A 25 -5.83 11.66 15.52
N LEU A 26 -6.72 10.90 14.91
CA LEU A 26 -6.35 9.93 13.87
C LEU A 26 -5.75 10.62 12.65
N ALA A 27 -6.37 11.69 12.14
CA ALA A 27 -5.87 12.44 11.00
C ALA A 27 -4.45 12.97 11.24
N ASP A 28 -4.20 13.60 12.40
CA ASP A 28 -2.89 14.10 12.80
C ASP A 28 -1.86 12.96 12.88
N SER A 29 -2.23 11.81 13.46
CA SER A 29 -1.34 10.65 13.62
C SER A 29 -0.89 10.04 12.29
N LEU A 30 -1.74 10.13 11.27
CA LEU A 30 -1.49 9.62 9.92
C LEU A 30 -0.81 10.64 9.00
N GLY A 31 -0.68 11.91 9.46
CA GLY A 31 -0.18 13.01 8.66
C GLY A 31 -1.13 13.40 7.52
N ALA A 32 -2.44 13.27 7.77
CA ALA A 32 -3.48 13.62 6.81
C ALA A 32 -3.65 15.14 6.72
N ASP A 33 -3.92 15.64 5.52
CA ASP A 33 -4.40 16.98 5.29
C ASP A 33 -5.93 17.09 5.53
N GLU A 34 -6.50 18.25 5.17
CA GLU A 34 -7.94 18.53 5.35
C GLU A 34 -8.86 17.60 4.54
N TYR A 35 -8.32 16.91 3.52
CA TYR A 35 -9.04 15.93 2.70
C TYR A 35 -8.79 14.47 3.12
N GLY A 36 -8.07 14.24 4.23
CA GLY A 36 -7.68 12.89 4.67
C GLY A 36 -6.61 12.25 3.80
N MET A 37 -5.83 13.06 3.09
CA MET A 37 -4.86 12.63 2.09
C MET A 37 -3.45 12.99 2.51
N LYS A 38 -2.44 12.34 1.90
CA LYS A 38 -1.04 12.74 1.98
C LYS A 38 -0.25 12.30 0.75
N MET A 39 0.97 12.82 0.63
CA MET A 39 1.90 12.39 -0.41
C MET A 39 2.64 11.12 -0.04
N TYR A 40 2.82 10.25 -1.02
CA TYR A 40 3.60 9.01 -1.00
C TYR A 40 4.55 8.97 -2.19
N THR A 41 5.47 8.02 -2.19
CA THR A 41 6.20 7.64 -3.39
C THR A 41 5.64 6.34 -3.95
N PHE A 42 5.14 6.39 -5.18
CA PHE A 42 4.61 5.26 -5.94
C PHE A 42 5.69 4.75 -6.89
N VAL A 43 5.89 3.43 -6.92
CA VAL A 43 6.90 2.79 -7.77
C VAL A 43 6.25 1.72 -8.64
N ILE A 44 6.53 1.75 -9.94
CA ILE A 44 6.20 0.66 -10.85
C ILE A 44 7.47 -0.14 -11.12
N LEU A 45 7.42 -1.44 -10.87
CA LEU A 45 8.45 -2.37 -11.28
C LEU A 45 8.13 -2.89 -12.68
N LYS A 46 9.09 -2.80 -13.59
CA LYS A 46 9.02 -3.32 -14.96
C LYS A 46 10.01 -4.45 -15.13
N THR A 47 9.81 -5.28 -16.14
CA THR A 47 10.81 -6.26 -16.55
C THR A 47 12.10 -5.54 -16.96
N GLY A 48 13.18 -5.84 -16.28
CA GLY A 48 14.51 -5.30 -16.58
C GLY A 48 15.24 -6.08 -17.69
N PRO A 49 16.43 -5.64 -18.08
CA PRO A 49 17.20 -6.24 -19.16
C PRO A 49 17.90 -7.56 -18.79
N ALA A 50 18.03 -7.87 -17.49
CA ALA A 50 18.76 -9.06 -17.07
C ALA A 50 17.94 -10.33 -17.30
N VAL A 51 18.60 -11.35 -17.88
CA VAL A 51 18.04 -12.68 -18.10
C VAL A 51 18.84 -13.68 -17.24
N ILE A 52 18.24 -14.13 -16.14
CA ILE A 52 18.86 -15.12 -15.26
C ILE A 52 18.40 -16.52 -15.66
N THR A 53 19.25 -17.27 -16.34
CA THR A 53 18.96 -18.61 -16.83
C THR A 53 19.13 -19.69 -15.77
N ASP A 54 20.04 -19.48 -14.80
CA ASP A 54 20.21 -20.36 -13.65
C ASP A 54 19.02 -20.24 -12.71
N SER A 55 18.29 -21.35 -12.54
CA SER A 55 17.09 -21.40 -11.71
C SER A 55 17.37 -21.25 -10.22
N VAL A 56 18.52 -21.74 -9.74
CA VAL A 56 18.92 -21.60 -8.33
C VAL A 56 19.18 -20.14 -8.03
N ARG A 57 20.03 -19.51 -8.85
CA ARG A 57 20.32 -18.08 -8.71
C ARG A 57 19.09 -17.21 -8.81
N ARG A 58 18.20 -17.50 -9.75
CA ARG A 58 16.94 -16.77 -9.90
C ARG A 58 16.09 -16.87 -8.63
N ASN A 59 15.95 -18.05 -8.06
CA ASN A 59 15.17 -18.26 -6.83
C ASN A 59 15.79 -17.48 -5.64
N GLU A 60 17.12 -17.49 -5.49
CA GLU A 60 17.81 -16.68 -4.47
C GLU A 60 17.50 -15.19 -4.60
N LEU A 61 17.50 -14.64 -5.82
CA LEU A 61 17.20 -13.23 -6.07
C LEU A 61 15.77 -12.89 -5.75
N PHE A 62 14.81 -13.76 -6.08
CA PHE A 62 13.41 -13.56 -5.73
C PHE A 62 13.13 -13.72 -4.22
N ASN A 63 13.81 -14.65 -3.55
CA ASN A 63 13.73 -14.76 -2.09
C ASN A 63 14.23 -13.48 -1.41
N GLY A 64 15.39 -12.97 -1.83
CA GLY A 64 15.91 -11.70 -1.30
C GLY A 64 15.01 -10.49 -1.61
N HIS A 65 14.32 -10.50 -2.76
CA HIS A 65 13.28 -9.52 -3.09
C HIS A 65 12.13 -9.57 -2.08
N MET A 66 11.60 -10.76 -1.78
CA MET A 66 10.52 -10.93 -0.80
C MET A 66 10.98 -10.56 0.62
N GLU A 67 12.19 -10.93 1.02
CA GLU A 67 12.77 -10.54 2.30
C GLU A 67 12.87 -9.01 2.44
N ASN A 68 13.28 -8.30 1.38
CA ASN A 68 13.33 -6.84 1.39
C ASN A 68 11.94 -6.21 1.52
N ILE A 69 10.93 -6.74 0.82
CA ILE A 69 9.53 -6.31 0.93
C ILE A 69 9.04 -6.47 2.38
N ASN A 70 9.22 -7.67 2.95
CA ASN A 70 8.76 -7.98 4.31
C ASN A 70 9.44 -7.09 5.35
N ARG A 71 10.74 -6.85 5.22
CA ARG A 71 11.50 -5.95 6.10
C ARG A 71 10.97 -4.51 6.02
N LEU A 72 10.81 -3.97 4.81
CA LEU A 72 10.34 -2.59 4.62
C LEU A 72 8.89 -2.40 5.08
N SER A 73 8.06 -3.42 4.93
CA SER A 73 6.69 -3.42 5.46
C SER A 73 6.67 -3.42 6.99
N ALA A 74 7.48 -4.29 7.62
CA ALA A 74 7.62 -4.34 9.08
C ALA A 74 8.18 -3.03 9.68
N GLU A 75 9.02 -2.32 8.93
CA GLU A 75 9.54 -0.99 9.30
C GLU A 75 8.51 0.15 9.06
N GLY A 76 7.32 -0.14 8.53
CA GLY A 76 6.30 0.87 8.17
C GLY A 76 6.69 1.77 7.00
N LYS A 77 7.75 1.44 6.28
CA LYS A 77 8.26 2.19 5.12
C LYS A 77 7.55 1.84 3.82
N LEU A 78 7.18 0.57 3.65
CA LEU A 78 6.44 0.08 2.50
C LEU A 78 5.00 -0.21 2.92
N VAL A 79 4.05 0.52 2.34
CA VAL A 79 2.63 0.43 2.69
C VAL A 79 1.92 -0.58 1.80
N VAL A 80 2.19 -0.55 0.50
CA VAL A 80 1.57 -1.46 -0.48
C VAL A 80 2.65 -2.10 -1.31
N ALA A 81 2.57 -3.41 -1.48
CA ALA A 81 3.35 -4.18 -2.44
C ALA A 81 2.46 -5.23 -3.09
N GLY A 82 2.64 -5.46 -4.38
CA GLY A 82 1.92 -6.52 -5.06
C GLY A 82 2.30 -6.67 -6.53
N PRO A 83 2.17 -7.90 -7.08
CA PRO A 83 2.44 -8.16 -8.49
C PRO A 83 1.29 -7.72 -9.38
N PHE A 84 1.60 -7.30 -10.59
CA PHE A 84 0.61 -7.18 -11.67
C PHE A 84 0.35 -8.54 -12.31
N ALA A 85 -0.89 -8.77 -12.71
CA ALA A 85 -1.18 -9.83 -13.68
C ALA A 85 -0.44 -9.56 -15.01
N LYS A 86 -0.27 -10.62 -15.83
CA LYS A 86 0.36 -10.49 -17.16
C LYS A 86 -0.31 -9.36 -17.97
N ASN A 87 0.50 -8.45 -18.51
CA ASN A 87 0.04 -7.30 -19.26
C ASN A 87 1.03 -6.96 -20.41
N ASP A 88 0.57 -6.12 -21.34
CA ASP A 88 1.32 -5.69 -22.52
C ASP A 88 2.37 -4.60 -22.23
N LYS A 89 2.34 -3.99 -21.05
CA LYS A 89 3.27 -2.93 -20.62
C LYS A 89 4.51 -3.45 -19.90
N ASN A 90 4.63 -4.77 -19.74
CA ASN A 90 5.71 -5.41 -18.97
C ASN A 90 5.79 -4.96 -17.51
N PHE A 91 4.68 -4.47 -16.93
CA PHE A 91 4.59 -4.17 -15.51
C PHE A 91 4.60 -5.47 -14.71
N ARG A 92 5.46 -5.53 -13.69
CA ARG A 92 5.67 -6.72 -12.86
C ARG A 92 5.09 -6.57 -11.47
N GLY A 93 5.20 -5.39 -10.88
CA GLY A 93 4.67 -5.10 -9.56
C GLY A 93 4.59 -3.61 -9.29
N LEU A 94 3.96 -3.25 -8.19
CA LEU A 94 3.94 -1.90 -7.68
C LEU A 94 4.32 -1.86 -6.20
N PHE A 95 4.87 -0.72 -5.79
CA PHE A 95 5.09 -0.36 -4.39
C PHE A 95 4.51 1.03 -4.10
N ILE A 96 4.03 1.22 -2.86
CA ILE A 96 3.72 2.54 -2.32
C ILE A 96 4.53 2.70 -1.03
N PHE A 97 5.46 3.65 -1.04
CA PHE A 97 6.32 3.97 0.11
C PHE A 97 5.76 5.13 0.92
N ASN A 98 5.85 5.02 2.24
CA ASN A 98 5.41 6.03 3.20
C ASN A 98 6.45 7.16 3.38
N THR A 99 6.94 7.69 2.28
CA THR A 99 7.89 8.80 2.21
C THR A 99 7.70 9.58 0.92
N THR A 100 8.12 10.84 0.88
CA THR A 100 8.18 11.67 -0.31
C THR A 100 9.61 11.82 -0.85
N SER A 101 10.59 11.23 -0.16
CA SER A 101 11.99 11.29 -0.56
C SER A 101 12.29 10.22 -1.62
N GLU A 102 12.44 10.65 -2.86
CA GLU A 102 12.86 9.78 -3.96
C GLU A 102 14.23 9.16 -3.70
N GLU A 103 15.15 9.92 -3.07
CA GLU A 103 16.48 9.43 -2.73
C GLU A 103 16.42 8.28 -1.71
N GLU A 104 15.60 8.42 -0.66
CA GLU A 104 15.38 7.36 0.33
C GLU A 104 14.81 6.10 -0.34
N VAL A 105 13.82 6.27 -1.25
CA VAL A 105 13.24 5.14 -1.99
C VAL A 105 14.28 4.48 -2.88
N ARG A 106 15.12 5.24 -3.59
CA ARG A 106 16.22 4.66 -4.40
C ARG A 106 17.17 3.83 -3.56
N GLN A 107 17.53 4.29 -2.36
CA GLN A 107 18.39 3.54 -1.44
C GLN A 107 17.71 2.24 -0.97
N MET A 108 16.42 2.26 -0.62
CA MET A 108 15.65 1.07 -0.26
C MET A 108 15.57 0.06 -1.42
N LEU A 109 15.38 0.54 -2.65
CA LEU A 109 15.35 -0.29 -3.86
C LEU A 109 16.72 -0.89 -4.20
N GLN A 110 17.83 -0.21 -3.92
CA GLN A 110 19.18 -0.76 -4.13
C GLN A 110 19.50 -1.94 -3.19
N ASN A 111 18.81 -2.06 -2.06
CA ASN A 111 18.94 -3.22 -1.18
C ASN A 111 18.18 -4.46 -1.69
N ASP A 112 17.31 -4.29 -2.70
CA ASP A 112 16.58 -5.37 -3.35
C ASP A 112 17.47 -6.07 -4.40
N PRO A 113 17.80 -7.36 -4.23
CA PRO A 113 18.71 -8.04 -5.15
C PRO A 113 18.13 -8.21 -6.56
N ALA A 114 16.81 -8.34 -6.72
CA ALA A 114 16.17 -8.45 -8.04
C ALA A 114 16.23 -7.11 -8.81
N ILE A 115 16.19 -5.98 -8.11
CA ILE A 115 16.34 -4.65 -8.71
C ILE A 115 17.81 -4.35 -8.96
N ARG A 116 18.70 -4.63 -8.01
CA ARG A 116 20.13 -4.43 -8.14
C ARG A 116 20.73 -5.22 -9.32
N GLU A 117 20.30 -6.47 -9.48
CA GLU A 117 20.72 -7.35 -10.58
C GLU A 117 19.92 -7.11 -11.88
N LYS A 118 19.12 -6.07 -11.93
CA LYS A 118 18.33 -5.62 -13.09
C LYS A 118 17.36 -6.66 -13.67
N ILE A 119 16.84 -7.55 -12.83
CA ILE A 119 15.66 -8.37 -13.18
C ILE A 119 14.45 -7.45 -13.28
N PHE A 120 14.37 -6.46 -12.38
CA PHE A 120 13.38 -5.39 -12.41
C PHE A 120 14.06 -4.02 -12.59
N GLU A 121 13.37 -3.14 -13.29
CA GLU A 121 13.61 -1.70 -13.33
C GLU A 121 12.47 -0.97 -12.62
N ALA A 122 12.80 0.10 -11.89
CA ALA A 122 11.84 0.88 -11.11
C ALA A 122 11.61 2.24 -11.75
N GLU A 123 10.33 2.59 -11.96
CA GLU A 123 9.88 3.94 -12.25
C GLU A 123 9.25 4.55 -11.00
N ILE A 124 9.67 5.75 -10.62
CA ILE A 124 9.35 6.39 -9.34
C ILE A 124 8.53 7.64 -9.60
N PHE A 125 7.41 7.79 -8.85
CA PHE A 125 6.48 8.92 -8.97
C PHE A 125 6.06 9.39 -7.59
N LEU A 126 5.84 10.69 -7.42
CA LEU A 126 5.08 11.20 -6.29
C LEU A 126 3.60 10.93 -6.54
N TRP A 127 2.89 10.48 -5.51
CA TRP A 127 1.48 10.16 -5.59
C TRP A 127 0.72 10.65 -4.36
N TYR A 128 -0.40 11.30 -4.60
CA TYR A 128 -1.28 11.81 -3.55
C TYR A 128 -2.41 10.81 -3.31
N GLY A 129 -2.44 10.21 -2.12
CA GLY A 129 -3.37 9.15 -1.77
C GLY A 129 -3.91 9.27 -0.36
N SER A 130 -4.87 8.42 0.00
CA SER A 130 -5.43 8.40 1.35
C SER A 130 -4.35 8.22 2.41
N ALA A 131 -4.33 9.07 3.43
CA ALA A 131 -3.44 8.94 4.57
C ALA A 131 -3.73 7.66 5.40
N ALA A 132 -4.92 7.09 5.26
CA ALA A 132 -5.34 5.87 5.95
C ALA A 132 -4.78 4.57 5.33
N LEU A 133 -4.06 4.63 4.21
CA LEU A 133 -3.48 3.42 3.58
C LEU A 133 -2.70 2.52 4.54
N PRO A 134 -1.86 3.02 5.48
CA PRO A 134 -1.14 2.13 6.38
C PRO A 134 -2.00 1.30 7.32
N LEU A 135 -3.26 1.70 7.55
CA LEU A 135 -4.13 1.06 8.53
C LEU A 135 -4.55 -0.37 8.16
N TYR A 136 -4.52 -0.74 6.86
CA TYR A 136 -4.88 -2.10 6.46
C TYR A 136 -3.81 -3.14 6.79
N LEU A 137 -2.58 -2.74 7.10
CA LEU A 137 -1.46 -3.66 7.32
C LEU A 137 -1.72 -4.62 8.49
N ASP A 138 -2.35 -4.15 9.56
CA ASP A 138 -2.71 -4.99 10.71
C ASP A 138 -3.74 -6.05 10.32
N ASP A 139 -4.74 -5.69 9.52
CA ASP A 139 -5.73 -6.64 9.03
C ASP A 139 -5.14 -7.60 7.99
N HIS A 140 -4.22 -7.12 7.14
CA HIS A 140 -3.49 -7.97 6.21
C HIS A 140 -2.74 -9.09 6.95
N ALA A 141 -2.00 -8.75 8.02
CA ALA A 141 -1.28 -9.72 8.83
C ALA A 141 -2.20 -10.79 9.47
N ARG A 142 -3.49 -10.49 9.68
CA ARG A 142 -4.50 -11.40 10.25
C ARG A 142 -5.13 -12.34 9.22
N ILE A 143 -5.13 -11.97 7.94
CA ILE A 143 -5.69 -12.78 6.84
C ILE A 143 -4.63 -13.57 6.09
N GLU A 144 -3.35 -13.30 6.31
CA GLU A 144 -2.23 -14.02 5.72
C GLU A 144 -2.08 -15.39 6.39
N GLN A 145 -2.44 -16.45 5.68
CA GLN A 145 -2.31 -17.82 6.16
C GLN A 145 -0.90 -18.39 5.95
N LEU A 146 -0.24 -18.03 4.86
CA LEU A 146 1.11 -18.45 4.50
C LEU A 146 2.01 -17.22 4.43
N LYS A 147 3.11 -17.22 5.18
CA LYS A 147 4.12 -16.16 5.11
C LYS A 147 5.07 -16.40 3.95
N HIS A 148 5.35 -15.35 3.20
CA HIS A 148 6.30 -15.35 2.09
C HIS A 148 7.74 -15.22 2.56
#